data_25ea13c5528d05c99f8255b1fa9c25e8
#
_entry.id   25ea13c5528d05c99f8255b1fa9c25e8
#
_cell.length_a   1.000
_cell.length_b   1.000
_cell.length_c   1.000
_cell.angle_alpha   90.00
_cell.angle_beta   90.00
_cell.angle_gamma   90.00
#
_symmetry.space_group_name_H-M   'P 1'
#
loop_
_entity.id
_entity.type
_entity.pdbx_description
1 polymer ?
#
loop_
_entity_poly.entity_id
_entity_poly.type
_entity_poly.pdbx_seq_one_letter_code
_entity_poly.pdbx_strand_id
1 'polypeptide(L)'
;MTTASLIGWTALSAIVPGAAHLRAGKRRSGFIVLALFGALLIAAVVYGLQFLENAGAAVRQSTLTTVMIGAGAGALAWFALIAMSYMALRPDRLPRKGQVVSGIVVGVLCVSVMAPFALTATTIKTAGDTLDDVFVPQPGGPSPSPIRAEDPWNGRKRVNFLLIGADAAGNREGVRTDSMTVASVNLVTGNTVLFSLPRNLQYVRFPASSPMHKQFPNGFNAEGQGLLNAVWYYADNNPELMGGKNRGPEALKDAIGYTLGLHIDYYAMVDMFGFARLVDAIGGIKIRVERDIKWGGHYGTAGTIKAGYRTLSGEEALWYGRSRVDSDDFSRMARQRCVIGALAQQASPATVLRNFNKIAAAARHMFRTDIPRDLLEHLVPLGLKVKDAKVTSLQFVPPVIFTGNPDWEKIRKLTLKAIRESVADSRTSAAGVTASPSGTGTGGTSASGSPTASATATPSAGVTASRPARPVTPTPNDKAADSLSEICGF
;
A
#
# COMPACT_ATOMS: atom_id res chain seq x y z
N MET A 1 -13.33 42.52 -37.79
CA MET A 1 -13.43 41.47 -36.78
C MET A 1 -14.00 42.09 -35.51
N THR A 2 -15.02 41.50 -34.88
CA THR A 2 -15.59 41.99 -33.61
C THR A 2 -14.74 41.50 -32.42
N THR A 3 -14.80 42.20 -31.28
CA THR A 3 -14.12 41.78 -30.03
C THR A 3 -14.50 40.38 -29.63
N ALA A 4 -15.79 40.04 -29.68
CA ALA A 4 -16.27 38.68 -29.36
C ALA A 4 -15.71 37.61 -30.31
N SER A 5 -15.61 37.90 -31.62
CA SER A 5 -15.04 36.97 -32.58
C SER A 5 -13.52 36.75 -32.35
N LEU A 6 -12.79 37.81 -31.99
CA LEU A 6 -11.36 37.69 -31.66
C LEU A 6 -11.14 36.83 -30.41
N ILE A 7 -11.92 37.09 -29.34
CA ILE A 7 -11.84 36.30 -28.12
C ILE A 7 -12.19 34.82 -28.40
N GLY A 8 -13.28 34.57 -29.15
CA GLY A 8 -13.73 33.22 -29.49
C GLY A 8 -12.67 32.40 -30.26
N TRP A 9 -12.05 33.03 -31.27
CA TRP A 9 -10.99 32.35 -32.02
C TRP A 9 -9.69 32.14 -31.21
N THR A 10 -9.36 33.05 -30.29
CA THR A 10 -8.22 32.88 -29.38
C THR A 10 -8.51 31.74 -28.38
N ALA A 11 -9.71 31.71 -27.81
CA ALA A 11 -10.14 30.64 -26.91
C ALA A 11 -10.19 29.28 -27.63
N LEU A 12 -10.68 29.23 -28.87
CA LEU A 12 -10.64 28.01 -29.68
C LEU A 12 -9.20 27.54 -29.93
N SER A 13 -8.25 28.47 -30.12
CA SER A 13 -6.84 28.12 -30.29
C SER A 13 -6.19 27.60 -29.01
N ALA A 14 -6.73 27.85 -27.82
CA ALA A 14 -6.26 27.24 -26.60
C ALA A 14 -6.64 25.74 -26.51
N ILE A 15 -7.73 25.34 -27.21
CA ILE A 15 -8.18 23.95 -27.28
C ILE A 15 -7.65 23.25 -28.55
N VAL A 16 -7.71 23.97 -29.69
CA VAL A 16 -7.26 23.48 -30.99
C VAL A 16 -6.15 24.42 -31.51
N PRO A 17 -4.88 24.16 -31.12
CA PRO A 17 -3.73 24.96 -31.50
C PRO A 17 -3.64 25.16 -33.00
N GLY A 18 -3.47 26.45 -33.43
CA GLY A 18 -3.43 26.80 -34.84
C GLY A 18 -4.73 27.35 -35.44
N ALA A 19 -5.89 27.17 -34.81
CA ALA A 19 -7.19 27.62 -35.33
C ALA A 19 -7.21 29.13 -35.61
N ALA A 20 -6.69 29.98 -34.72
CA ALA A 20 -6.59 31.42 -34.91
C ALA A 20 -5.64 31.80 -36.07
N HIS A 21 -4.57 31.07 -36.25
CA HIS A 21 -3.61 31.29 -37.37
C HIS A 21 -4.28 30.95 -38.70
N LEU A 22 -5.02 29.89 -38.81
CA LEU A 22 -5.81 29.51 -39.99
C LEU A 22 -6.86 30.61 -40.32
N ARG A 23 -7.57 31.10 -39.30
CA ARG A 23 -8.56 32.18 -39.43
C ARG A 23 -7.95 33.51 -39.86
N ALA A 24 -6.70 33.77 -39.39
CA ALA A 24 -5.92 34.96 -39.77
C ALA A 24 -5.32 34.88 -41.18
N GLY A 25 -5.56 33.81 -41.93
CA GLY A 25 -5.02 33.58 -43.28
C GLY A 25 -3.57 33.05 -43.31
N LYS A 26 -2.98 32.79 -42.12
CA LYS A 26 -1.60 32.26 -42.01
C LYS A 26 -1.63 30.71 -42.07
N ARG A 27 -2.07 30.17 -43.23
CA ARG A 27 -2.32 28.74 -43.41
C ARG A 27 -1.13 27.84 -43.03
N ARG A 28 0.10 28.21 -43.51
CA ARG A 28 1.33 27.45 -43.23
C ARG A 28 1.59 27.33 -41.72
N SER A 29 1.61 28.46 -41.00
CA SER A 29 1.82 28.48 -39.54
C SER A 29 0.70 27.74 -38.78
N GLY A 30 -0.55 27.86 -39.22
CA GLY A 30 -1.68 27.18 -38.60
C GLY A 30 -1.57 25.67 -38.71
N PHE A 31 -1.24 25.12 -39.88
CA PHE A 31 -1.04 23.68 -40.06
C PHE A 31 0.21 23.14 -39.36
N ILE A 32 1.31 23.90 -39.29
CA ILE A 32 2.51 23.51 -38.55
C ILE A 32 2.18 23.36 -37.04
N VAL A 33 1.50 24.36 -36.46
CA VAL A 33 1.12 24.34 -35.06
C VAL A 33 0.15 23.17 -34.76
N LEU A 34 -0.79 22.94 -35.66
CA LEU A 34 -1.76 21.82 -35.51
C LEU A 34 -1.07 20.44 -35.60
N ALA A 35 -0.13 20.28 -36.55
CA ALA A 35 0.63 19.05 -36.72
C ALA A 35 1.55 18.79 -35.53
N LEU A 36 2.24 19.81 -35.01
CA LEU A 36 3.03 19.72 -33.78
C LEU A 36 2.17 19.31 -32.57
N PHE A 37 0.99 19.89 -32.44
CA PHE A 37 0.08 19.54 -31.37
C PHE A 37 -0.40 18.08 -31.50
N GLY A 38 -0.75 17.64 -32.71
CA GLY A 38 -1.13 16.26 -32.97
C GLY A 38 -0.01 15.28 -32.62
N ALA A 39 1.24 15.59 -32.99
CA ALA A 39 2.40 14.79 -32.66
C ALA A 39 2.63 14.72 -31.13
N LEU A 40 2.49 15.85 -30.42
CA LEU A 40 2.60 15.91 -28.98
C LEU A 40 1.51 15.11 -28.28
N LEU A 41 0.27 15.15 -28.79
CA LEU A 41 -0.85 14.33 -28.28
C LEU A 41 -0.55 12.83 -28.44
N ILE A 42 -0.09 12.42 -29.61
CA ILE A 42 0.29 11.01 -29.87
C ILE A 42 1.42 10.61 -28.92
N ALA A 43 2.46 11.43 -28.78
CA ALA A 43 3.56 11.16 -27.87
C ALA A 43 3.08 11.06 -26.40
N ALA A 44 2.18 11.94 -25.97
CA ALA A 44 1.61 11.90 -24.62
C ALA A 44 0.78 10.64 -24.36
N VAL A 45 0.00 10.18 -25.36
CA VAL A 45 -0.75 8.92 -25.27
C VAL A 45 0.19 7.73 -25.20
N VAL A 46 1.18 7.64 -26.07
CA VAL A 46 2.17 6.54 -26.08
C VAL A 46 2.94 6.50 -24.76
N TYR A 47 3.43 7.65 -24.29
CA TYR A 47 4.14 7.75 -23.02
C TYR A 47 3.23 7.41 -21.83
N GLY A 48 1.96 7.86 -21.86
CA GLY A 48 0.97 7.52 -20.85
C GLY A 48 0.66 6.03 -20.78
N LEU A 49 0.57 5.35 -21.92
CA LEU A 49 0.37 3.89 -21.96
C LEU A 49 1.60 3.14 -21.41
N GLN A 50 2.80 3.52 -21.81
CA GLN A 50 4.04 2.95 -21.25
C GLN A 50 4.15 3.17 -19.73
N PHE A 51 3.68 4.32 -19.25
CA PHE A 51 3.68 4.65 -17.84
C PHE A 51 2.69 3.77 -17.04
N LEU A 52 1.55 3.40 -17.62
CA LEU A 52 0.60 2.46 -17.00
C LEU A 52 1.17 1.05 -16.91
N GLU A 53 1.97 0.63 -17.87
CA GLU A 53 2.66 -0.67 -17.86
C GLU A 53 3.80 -0.71 -16.84
N ASN A 54 4.46 0.44 -16.60
CA ASN A 54 5.61 0.57 -15.71
C ASN A 54 5.29 1.47 -14.50
N ALA A 55 4.30 1.09 -13.69
CA ALA A 55 3.85 1.88 -12.54
C ALA A 55 4.98 2.22 -11.53
N GLY A 56 6.03 1.38 -11.43
CA GLY A 56 7.20 1.65 -10.61
C GLY A 56 8.01 2.86 -11.08
N ALA A 57 8.04 3.15 -12.39
CA ALA A 57 8.73 4.31 -12.91
C ALA A 57 8.15 5.65 -12.41
N ALA A 58 6.89 5.65 -11.97
CA ALA A 58 6.21 6.82 -11.42
C ALA A 58 6.88 7.43 -10.20
N VAL A 59 7.52 6.61 -9.38
CA VAL A 59 8.17 7.03 -8.13
C VAL A 59 9.66 7.29 -8.28
N ARG A 60 10.23 7.02 -9.47
CA ARG A 60 11.65 7.28 -9.78
C ARG A 60 11.91 8.79 -9.80
N GLN A 61 12.99 9.24 -9.14
CA GLN A 61 13.32 10.65 -9.05
C GLN A 61 13.56 11.30 -10.43
N SER A 62 14.24 10.61 -11.34
CA SER A 62 14.45 11.09 -12.70
C SER A 62 13.15 11.30 -13.47
N THR A 63 12.18 10.41 -13.32
CA THR A 63 10.85 10.54 -13.93
C THR A 63 10.08 11.73 -13.36
N LEU A 64 10.06 11.89 -12.04
CA LEU A 64 9.42 13.03 -11.38
C LEU A 64 10.01 14.36 -11.85
N THR A 65 11.34 14.45 -11.92
CA THR A 65 12.05 15.65 -12.43
C THR A 65 11.73 15.91 -13.90
N THR A 66 11.74 14.89 -14.75
CA THR A 66 11.41 15.02 -16.18
C THR A 66 9.98 15.50 -16.38
N VAL A 67 9.02 14.95 -15.66
CA VAL A 67 7.60 15.38 -15.77
C VAL A 67 7.42 16.80 -15.24
N MET A 68 8.12 17.19 -14.18
CA MET A 68 8.10 18.56 -13.66
C MET A 68 8.64 19.57 -14.67
N ILE A 69 9.80 19.28 -15.29
CA ILE A 69 10.39 20.11 -16.34
C ILE A 69 9.46 20.17 -17.56
N GLY A 70 8.90 19.01 -17.96
CA GLY A 70 7.94 18.93 -19.06
C GLY A 70 6.67 19.76 -18.82
N ALA A 71 6.14 19.74 -17.59
CA ALA A 71 4.99 20.56 -17.20
C ALA A 71 5.31 22.06 -17.30
N GLY A 72 6.49 22.49 -16.82
CA GLY A 72 6.95 23.89 -16.94
C GLY A 72 7.12 24.32 -18.38
N ALA A 73 7.79 23.52 -19.19
CA ALA A 73 7.97 23.76 -20.63
C ALA A 73 6.63 23.80 -21.38
N GLY A 74 5.72 22.88 -21.05
CA GLY A 74 4.36 22.83 -21.58
C GLY A 74 3.55 24.08 -21.25
N ALA A 75 3.61 24.57 -20.01
CA ALA A 75 2.96 25.81 -19.60
C ALA A 75 3.45 27.02 -20.42
N LEU A 76 4.78 27.17 -20.57
CA LEU A 76 5.38 28.25 -21.35
C LEU A 76 5.01 28.15 -22.83
N ALA A 77 5.06 26.97 -23.41
CA ALA A 77 4.67 26.73 -24.80
C ALA A 77 3.20 27.07 -25.03
N TRP A 78 2.31 26.71 -24.13
CA TRP A 78 0.89 27.01 -24.22
C TRP A 78 0.59 28.48 -24.04
N PHE A 79 1.28 29.16 -23.11
CA PHE A 79 1.21 30.60 -22.96
C PHE A 79 1.63 31.32 -24.25
N ALA A 80 2.79 30.95 -24.81
CA ALA A 80 3.29 31.52 -26.07
C ALA A 80 2.31 31.29 -27.23
N LEU A 81 1.71 30.12 -27.30
CA LEU A 81 0.71 29.76 -28.30
C LEU A 81 -0.54 30.64 -28.22
N ILE A 82 -1.11 30.85 -27.00
CA ILE A 82 -2.27 31.72 -26.81
C ILE A 82 -1.91 33.17 -27.19
N ALA A 83 -0.75 33.68 -26.73
CA ALA A 83 -0.28 35.01 -27.04
C ALA A 83 -0.05 35.22 -28.54
N MET A 84 0.62 34.27 -29.22
CA MET A 84 0.82 34.32 -30.69
C MET A 84 -0.50 34.22 -31.44
N SER A 85 -1.44 33.42 -31.00
CA SER A 85 -2.80 33.29 -31.58
C SER A 85 -3.55 34.61 -31.48
N TYR A 86 -3.49 35.26 -30.32
CA TYR A 86 -4.10 36.57 -30.09
C TYR A 86 -3.50 37.65 -31.00
N MET A 87 -2.15 37.72 -31.07
CA MET A 87 -1.45 38.67 -31.93
C MET A 87 -1.68 38.42 -33.43
N ALA A 88 -1.84 37.14 -33.83
CA ALA A 88 -2.11 36.78 -35.23
C ALA A 88 -3.45 37.34 -35.74
N LEU A 89 -4.43 37.50 -34.86
CA LEU A 89 -5.75 38.04 -35.14
C LEU A 89 -5.78 39.56 -35.19
N ARG A 90 -4.65 40.27 -35.01
CA ARG A 90 -4.48 41.71 -35.06
C ARG A 90 -5.42 42.49 -34.17
N PRO A 91 -5.26 42.41 -32.83
CA PRO A 91 -6.12 43.12 -31.87
C PRO A 91 -5.98 44.66 -31.97
N ASP A 92 -4.89 45.15 -32.54
CA ASP A 92 -4.64 46.55 -32.84
C ASP A 92 -5.70 47.21 -33.72
N ARG A 93 -6.45 46.44 -34.51
CA ARG A 93 -7.55 46.89 -35.35
C ARG A 93 -8.87 47.11 -34.62
N LEU A 94 -8.95 46.73 -33.33
CA LEU A 94 -10.12 46.94 -32.50
C LEU A 94 -10.15 48.35 -31.89
N PRO A 95 -11.34 48.92 -31.56
CA PRO A 95 -11.43 50.12 -30.76
C PRO A 95 -10.76 49.92 -29.39
N ARG A 96 -10.24 51.00 -28.76
CA ARG A 96 -9.51 50.93 -27.48
C ARG A 96 -10.23 50.10 -26.40
N LYS A 97 -11.54 50.28 -26.23
CA LYS A 97 -12.35 49.47 -25.31
C LYS A 97 -12.30 47.98 -25.64
N GLY A 98 -12.36 47.62 -26.91
CA GLY A 98 -12.24 46.24 -27.38
C GLY A 98 -10.85 45.62 -27.16
N GLN A 99 -9.80 46.41 -27.32
CA GLN A 99 -8.43 45.98 -27.05
C GLN A 99 -8.22 45.65 -25.57
N VAL A 100 -8.71 46.53 -24.67
CA VAL A 100 -8.59 46.30 -23.21
C VAL A 100 -9.40 45.07 -22.79
N VAL A 101 -10.67 44.98 -23.23
CA VAL A 101 -11.52 43.83 -22.87
C VAL A 101 -10.92 42.51 -23.40
N SER A 102 -10.50 42.46 -24.65
CA SER A 102 -9.91 41.23 -25.21
C SER A 102 -8.59 40.88 -24.54
N GLY A 103 -7.75 41.87 -24.19
CA GLY A 103 -6.50 41.65 -23.47
C GLY A 103 -6.74 41.05 -22.07
N ILE A 104 -7.71 41.55 -21.31
CA ILE A 104 -8.07 41.01 -19.98
C ILE A 104 -8.56 39.57 -20.11
N VAL A 105 -9.49 39.31 -21.03
CA VAL A 105 -10.07 37.97 -21.22
C VAL A 105 -9.00 36.95 -21.63
N VAL A 106 -8.10 37.35 -22.55
CA VAL A 106 -6.99 36.47 -22.95
C VAL A 106 -5.98 36.28 -21.82
N GLY A 107 -5.73 37.29 -20.99
CA GLY A 107 -4.92 37.16 -19.78
C GLY A 107 -5.53 36.13 -18.80
N VAL A 108 -6.83 36.21 -18.54
CA VAL A 108 -7.55 35.21 -17.73
C VAL A 108 -7.48 33.82 -18.36
N LEU A 109 -7.63 33.71 -19.67
CA LEU A 109 -7.49 32.45 -20.41
C LEU A 109 -6.09 31.85 -20.25
N CYS A 110 -5.05 32.66 -20.35
CA CYS A 110 -3.66 32.22 -20.13
C CYS A 110 -3.48 31.66 -18.72
N VAL A 111 -3.94 32.37 -17.68
CA VAL A 111 -3.85 31.90 -16.29
C VAL A 111 -4.64 30.61 -16.11
N SER A 112 -5.85 30.51 -16.64
CA SER A 112 -6.70 29.31 -16.53
C SER A 112 -6.07 28.09 -17.19
N VAL A 113 -5.38 28.26 -18.31
CA VAL A 113 -4.70 27.16 -19.03
C VAL A 113 -3.38 26.79 -18.35
N MET A 114 -2.66 27.75 -17.76
CA MET A 114 -1.42 27.48 -17.04
C MET A 114 -1.65 26.82 -15.66
N ALA A 115 -2.79 27.07 -15.03
CA ALA A 115 -3.09 26.56 -13.68
C ALA A 115 -2.95 25.02 -13.54
N PRO A 116 -3.47 24.18 -14.46
CA PRO A 116 -3.26 22.73 -14.40
C PRO A 116 -1.79 22.29 -14.39
N PHE A 117 -0.95 22.97 -15.18
CA PHE A 117 0.49 22.69 -15.24
C PHE A 117 1.20 23.06 -13.94
N ALA A 118 0.83 24.20 -13.35
CA ALA A 118 1.35 24.63 -12.06
C ALA A 118 0.93 23.67 -10.94
N LEU A 119 -0.34 23.25 -10.92
CA LEU A 119 -0.83 22.24 -9.98
C LEU A 119 -0.11 20.90 -10.13
N THR A 120 0.13 20.47 -11.36
CA THR A 120 0.90 19.24 -11.62
C THR A 120 2.32 19.36 -11.08
N ALA A 121 3.01 20.45 -11.39
CA ALA A 121 4.40 20.67 -10.94
C ALA A 121 4.48 20.72 -9.39
N THR A 122 3.57 21.43 -8.73
CA THR A 122 3.53 21.50 -7.25
C THR A 122 3.20 20.15 -6.62
N THR A 123 2.26 19.39 -7.20
CA THR A 123 1.91 18.04 -6.72
C THR A 123 3.12 17.11 -6.83
N ILE A 124 3.82 17.10 -7.97
CA ILE A 124 5.00 16.27 -8.20
C ILE A 124 6.13 16.66 -7.24
N LYS A 125 6.36 17.97 -7.05
CA LYS A 125 7.36 18.44 -6.08
C LYS A 125 7.03 17.95 -4.68
N THR A 126 5.80 18.18 -4.22
CA THR A 126 5.34 17.71 -2.89
C THR A 126 5.49 16.20 -2.74
N ALA A 127 5.22 15.45 -3.82
CA ALA A 127 5.42 14.01 -3.85
C ALA A 127 6.89 13.64 -3.66
N GLY A 128 7.78 14.27 -4.42
CA GLY A 128 9.23 14.06 -4.31
C GLY A 128 9.76 14.37 -2.92
N ASP A 129 9.46 15.56 -2.42
CA ASP A 129 9.88 16.00 -1.08
C ASP A 129 9.38 15.05 0.03
N THR A 130 8.15 14.54 -0.10
CA THR A 130 7.60 13.58 0.87
C THR A 130 8.30 12.23 0.81
N LEU A 131 8.58 11.73 -0.39
CA LEU A 131 9.32 10.48 -0.53
C LEU A 131 10.74 10.63 0.03
N ASP A 132 11.39 11.78 -0.18
CA ASP A 132 12.68 12.10 0.42
C ASP A 132 12.61 12.11 1.95
N ASP A 133 11.60 12.74 2.53
CA ASP A 133 11.43 12.83 3.99
C ASP A 133 11.15 11.46 4.66
N VAL A 134 10.38 10.59 3.97
CA VAL A 134 9.93 9.29 4.52
C VAL A 134 11.01 8.22 4.38
N PHE A 135 11.75 8.22 3.27
CA PHE A 135 12.71 7.18 2.92
C PHE A 135 14.18 7.61 3.12
N VAL A 136 14.41 8.57 4.01
CA VAL A 136 15.76 8.96 4.44
C VAL A 136 16.32 7.91 5.39
N PRO A 137 17.57 7.43 5.18
CA PRO A 137 18.26 6.61 6.16
C PRO A 137 18.34 7.32 7.51
N GLN A 138 18.00 6.64 8.60
CA GLN A 138 18.05 7.25 9.92
C GLN A 138 19.50 7.63 10.28
N PRO A 139 19.76 8.84 10.81
CA PRO A 139 21.09 9.24 11.24
C PRO A 139 21.67 8.26 12.25
N GLY A 140 22.85 7.71 11.96
CA GLY A 140 23.51 6.71 12.80
C GLY A 140 23.06 5.26 12.58
N GLY A 141 22.11 5.01 11.68
CA GLY A 141 21.74 3.67 11.22
C GLY A 141 22.74 3.10 10.21
N PRO A 142 22.70 1.79 9.94
CA PRO A 142 23.52 1.19 8.88
C PRO A 142 23.17 1.81 7.53
N SER A 143 24.20 2.13 6.74
CA SER A 143 23.99 2.59 5.37
C SER A 143 23.32 1.48 4.55
N PRO A 144 22.24 1.77 3.84
CA PRO A 144 21.61 0.78 2.98
C PRO A 144 22.59 0.33 1.90
N SER A 145 22.58 -0.97 1.59
CA SER A 145 23.37 -1.50 0.48
C SER A 145 22.87 -0.88 -0.84
N PRO A 146 23.78 -0.51 -1.77
CA PRO A 146 23.37 0.03 -3.05
C PRO A 146 22.50 -0.96 -3.82
N ILE A 147 21.39 -0.49 -4.35
CA ILE A 147 20.45 -1.30 -5.12
C ILE A 147 20.98 -1.43 -6.55
N ARG A 148 21.12 -2.67 -7.03
CA ARG A 148 21.45 -2.93 -8.43
C ARG A 148 20.15 -2.96 -9.23
N ALA A 149 20.03 -2.13 -10.25
CA ALA A 149 18.82 -2.06 -11.09
C ALA A 149 18.50 -3.40 -11.77
N GLU A 150 19.53 -4.20 -12.09
CA GLU A 150 19.40 -5.51 -12.72
C GLU A 150 18.95 -6.61 -11.75
N ASP A 151 19.32 -6.49 -10.48
CA ASP A 151 18.94 -7.42 -9.41
C ASP A 151 18.70 -6.64 -8.09
N PRO A 152 17.55 -5.98 -7.96
CA PRO A 152 17.23 -5.17 -6.79
C PRO A 152 17.09 -6.00 -5.50
N TRP A 153 16.95 -7.31 -5.65
CA TRP A 153 16.72 -8.24 -4.56
C TRP A 153 17.94 -9.13 -4.23
N ASN A 154 19.09 -8.86 -4.86
CA ASN A 154 20.33 -9.61 -4.64
C ASN A 154 20.17 -11.14 -4.75
N GLY A 155 19.53 -11.62 -5.83
CA GLY A 155 19.29 -13.04 -6.10
C GLY A 155 18.26 -13.72 -5.20
N ARG A 156 17.61 -13.00 -4.33
CA ARG A 156 16.63 -13.55 -3.39
C ARG A 156 15.33 -13.94 -4.11
N LYS A 157 14.71 -15.00 -3.66
CA LYS A 157 13.39 -15.44 -4.14
C LYS A 157 12.24 -14.90 -3.29
N ARG A 158 12.55 -14.42 -2.08
CA ARG A 158 11.61 -13.82 -1.14
C ARG A 158 12.25 -12.61 -0.45
N VAL A 159 11.42 -11.68 -0.07
CA VAL A 159 11.78 -10.51 0.75
C VAL A 159 10.89 -10.49 1.98
N ASN A 160 11.48 -10.17 3.13
CA ASN A 160 10.81 -10.19 4.43
C ASN A 160 10.76 -8.78 5.01
N PHE A 161 9.55 -8.24 5.14
CA PHE A 161 9.29 -6.93 5.73
C PHE A 161 8.77 -7.09 7.14
N LEU A 162 9.38 -6.45 8.11
CA LEU A 162 8.86 -6.36 9.46
C LEU A 162 7.92 -5.15 9.55
N LEU A 163 6.64 -5.43 9.65
CA LEU A 163 5.59 -4.43 9.84
C LEU A 163 5.37 -4.20 11.33
N ILE A 164 5.51 -2.94 11.76
CA ILE A 164 5.45 -2.56 13.18
C ILE A 164 4.37 -1.50 13.37
N GLY A 165 3.44 -1.79 14.29
CA GLY A 165 2.57 -0.76 14.84
C GLY A 165 3.15 -0.27 16.17
N ALA A 166 3.47 1.02 16.25
CA ALA A 166 4.03 1.63 17.43
C ALA A 166 3.02 2.50 18.18
N ASP A 167 3.05 2.47 19.50
CA ASP A 167 2.36 3.43 20.36
C ASP A 167 3.34 4.59 20.65
N ALA A 168 3.36 5.58 19.75
CA ALA A 168 4.12 6.81 19.90
C ALA A 168 3.21 7.95 20.40
N ALA A 169 2.45 7.70 21.47
CA ALA A 169 1.70 8.78 22.11
C ALA A 169 2.69 9.82 22.66
N GLY A 170 2.51 11.09 22.26
CA GLY A 170 3.46 12.18 22.50
C GLY A 170 3.80 12.51 23.97
N ASN A 171 3.30 11.74 24.94
CA ASN A 171 3.55 11.84 26.37
C ASN A 171 4.35 10.65 26.93
N ARG A 172 4.88 9.75 26.09
CA ARG A 172 5.67 8.58 26.53
C ARG A 172 7.07 8.65 25.95
N GLU A 173 8.07 8.48 26.78
CA GLU A 173 9.45 8.32 26.35
C GLU A 173 9.64 6.95 25.65
N GLY A 174 10.22 6.99 24.44
CA GLY A 174 10.62 5.83 23.66
C GLY A 174 9.53 5.16 22.81
N VAL A 175 9.97 4.36 21.87
CA VAL A 175 9.10 3.59 20.94
C VAL A 175 8.79 2.23 21.56
N ARG A 176 7.51 1.93 21.81
CA ARG A 176 7.06 0.59 22.15
C ARG A 176 6.37 -0.05 20.96
N THR A 177 6.85 -1.21 20.58
CA THR A 177 6.31 -1.96 19.44
C THR A 177 5.12 -2.82 19.90
N ASP A 178 3.90 -2.37 19.63
CA ASP A 178 2.68 -3.02 20.11
C ASP A 178 2.11 -4.06 19.14
N SER A 179 2.49 -4.02 17.88
CA SER A 179 2.23 -5.09 16.90
C SER A 179 3.44 -5.35 16.05
N MET A 180 3.77 -6.60 15.82
CA MET A 180 4.91 -7.04 15.03
C MET A 180 4.48 -8.19 14.14
N THR A 181 4.54 -7.96 12.82
CA THR A 181 4.16 -8.94 11.81
C THR A 181 5.21 -8.95 10.72
N VAL A 182 5.77 -10.11 10.42
CA VAL A 182 6.68 -10.27 9.27
C VAL A 182 5.86 -10.68 8.04
N ALA A 183 5.89 -9.85 7.02
CA ALA A 183 5.35 -10.16 5.70
C ALA A 183 6.46 -10.77 4.84
N SER A 184 6.42 -12.09 4.63
CA SER A 184 7.35 -12.81 3.75
C SER A 184 6.74 -12.95 2.37
N VAL A 185 7.25 -12.19 1.40
CA VAL A 185 6.69 -12.03 0.06
C VAL A 185 7.51 -12.82 -0.96
N ASN A 186 6.86 -13.66 -1.75
CA ASN A 186 7.49 -14.32 -2.89
C ASN A 186 7.57 -13.32 -4.06
N LEU A 187 8.78 -13.05 -4.55
CA LEU A 187 9.04 -12.03 -5.58
C LEU A 187 8.50 -12.38 -6.96
N VAL A 188 8.30 -13.68 -7.23
CA VAL A 188 7.78 -14.15 -8.51
C VAL A 188 6.26 -14.11 -8.53
N THR A 189 5.62 -14.71 -7.51
CA THR A 189 4.16 -14.92 -7.49
C THR A 189 3.40 -13.86 -6.71
N GLY A 190 4.05 -13.09 -5.83
CA GLY A 190 3.39 -12.20 -4.89
C GLY A 190 2.81 -12.93 -3.66
N ASN A 191 2.79 -14.27 -3.64
CA ASN A 191 2.25 -15.02 -2.50
C ASN A 191 2.95 -14.63 -1.20
N THR A 192 2.17 -14.26 -0.21
CA THR A 192 2.65 -13.68 1.03
C THR A 192 2.24 -14.51 2.24
N VAL A 193 3.17 -14.73 3.15
CA VAL A 193 2.88 -15.30 4.46
C VAL A 193 3.10 -14.23 5.52
N LEU A 194 2.08 -13.96 6.34
CA LEU A 194 2.15 -13.05 7.48
C LEU A 194 2.44 -13.85 8.75
N PHE A 195 3.61 -13.60 9.36
CA PHE A 195 3.99 -14.17 10.65
C PHE A 195 3.77 -13.14 11.74
N SER A 196 2.75 -13.33 12.59
CA SER A 196 2.45 -12.41 13.68
C SER A 196 3.05 -12.90 14.99
N LEU A 197 3.90 -12.08 15.60
CA LEU A 197 4.55 -12.36 16.86
C LEU A 197 3.87 -11.59 18.00
N PRO A 198 3.56 -12.26 19.13
CA PRO A 198 2.99 -11.58 20.28
C PRO A 198 4.04 -10.66 20.93
N ARG A 199 3.62 -9.45 21.28
CA ARG A 199 4.50 -8.45 21.89
C ARG A 199 5.07 -8.89 23.26
N ASN A 200 4.38 -9.80 23.92
CA ASN A 200 4.76 -10.39 25.21
C ASN A 200 5.51 -11.72 25.08
N LEU A 201 6.05 -12.04 23.89
CA LEU A 201 6.94 -13.19 23.70
C LEU A 201 8.21 -12.96 24.54
N GLN A 202 8.53 -13.91 25.41
CA GLN A 202 9.62 -13.76 26.40
C GLN A 202 10.90 -14.40 25.92
N TYR A 203 12.03 -13.86 26.42
CA TYR A 203 13.35 -14.41 26.27
C TYR A 203 13.79 -14.64 24.81
N VAL A 204 13.40 -13.71 23.91
CA VAL A 204 13.80 -13.78 22.51
C VAL A 204 15.33 -13.78 22.41
N ARG A 205 15.86 -14.60 21.50
CA ARG A 205 17.29 -14.77 21.31
C ARG A 205 17.77 -13.96 20.11
N PHE A 206 19.07 -13.73 20.06
CA PHE A 206 19.75 -12.98 19.01
C PHE A 206 20.79 -13.84 18.30
N PRO A 207 21.12 -13.56 17.03
CA PRO A 207 22.23 -14.22 16.36
C PRO A 207 23.55 -13.84 17.02
N ALA A 208 24.56 -14.70 16.94
CA ALA A 208 25.87 -14.47 17.55
C ALA A 208 26.58 -13.20 17.05
N SER A 209 26.23 -12.72 15.86
CA SER A 209 26.73 -11.47 15.28
C SER A 209 26.12 -10.22 15.93
N SER A 210 24.99 -10.34 16.60
CA SER A 210 24.29 -9.20 17.22
C SER A 210 24.97 -8.75 18.51
N PRO A 211 25.16 -7.44 18.73
CA PRO A 211 25.63 -6.93 20.03
C PRO A 211 24.75 -7.36 21.19
N MET A 212 23.43 -7.48 20.95
CA MET A 212 22.46 -7.93 21.96
C MET A 212 22.72 -9.38 22.42
N HIS A 213 23.31 -10.25 21.59
CA HIS A 213 23.65 -11.60 21.99
C HIS A 213 24.73 -11.62 23.08
N LYS A 214 25.71 -10.71 23.01
CA LYS A 214 26.79 -10.63 24.03
C LYS A 214 26.20 -10.24 25.39
N GLN A 215 25.21 -9.33 25.40
CA GLN A 215 24.55 -8.89 26.63
C GLN A 215 23.53 -9.92 27.16
N PHE A 216 22.83 -10.61 26.26
CA PHE A 216 21.76 -11.55 26.59
C PHE A 216 21.96 -12.91 25.90
N PRO A 217 22.99 -13.68 26.26
CA PRO A 217 23.33 -14.95 25.59
C PRO A 217 22.21 -16.00 25.74
N ASN A 218 21.45 -15.95 26.82
CA ASN A 218 20.36 -16.87 27.13
C ASN A 218 18.96 -16.36 26.71
N GLY A 219 18.91 -15.19 26.06
CA GLY A 219 17.68 -14.52 25.66
C GLY A 219 17.46 -13.19 26.40
N PHE A 220 16.74 -12.29 25.75
CA PHE A 220 16.49 -10.93 26.25
C PHE A 220 15.77 -10.94 27.60
N ASN A 221 16.38 -10.33 28.59
CA ASN A 221 15.83 -10.17 29.94
C ASN A 221 16.41 -8.93 30.61
N ALA A 222 16.00 -7.74 30.17
CA ALA A 222 16.42 -6.47 30.76
C ALA A 222 15.58 -6.20 32.02
N GLU A 223 16.26 -5.97 33.15
CA GLU A 223 15.59 -5.64 34.43
C GLU A 223 14.46 -6.58 34.83
N GLY A 224 14.60 -7.88 34.53
CA GLY A 224 13.57 -8.90 34.78
C GLY A 224 12.37 -8.87 33.82
N GLN A 225 12.41 -8.01 32.79
CA GLN A 225 11.37 -7.91 31.77
C GLN A 225 11.91 -8.40 30.42
N GLY A 226 11.69 -9.67 30.13
CA GLY A 226 12.18 -10.31 28.89
C GLY A 226 11.24 -10.19 27.70
N LEU A 227 10.44 -9.13 27.57
CA LEU A 227 9.39 -9.02 26.56
C LEU A 227 9.91 -8.53 25.21
N LEU A 228 9.47 -9.12 24.12
CA LEU A 228 9.85 -8.74 22.75
C LEU A 228 9.62 -7.25 22.45
N ASN A 229 8.54 -6.66 22.94
CA ASN A 229 8.22 -5.25 22.69
C ASN A 229 9.15 -4.25 23.40
N ALA A 230 10.00 -4.71 24.32
CA ALA A 230 11.00 -3.89 24.99
C ALA A 230 12.35 -3.86 24.27
N VAL A 231 12.60 -4.78 23.33
CA VAL A 231 13.89 -4.91 22.62
C VAL A 231 14.28 -3.63 21.89
N TRP A 232 13.36 -3.02 21.15
CA TRP A 232 13.63 -1.76 20.44
C TRP A 232 14.03 -0.64 21.39
N TYR A 233 13.21 -0.41 22.40
CA TYR A 233 13.45 0.63 23.40
C TYR A 233 14.78 0.43 24.13
N TYR A 234 15.09 -0.81 24.54
CA TYR A 234 16.34 -1.13 25.18
C TYR A 234 17.55 -0.81 24.30
N ALA A 235 17.53 -1.21 23.04
CA ALA A 235 18.62 -0.98 22.10
C ALA A 235 18.86 0.52 21.83
N ASP A 236 17.79 1.32 21.69
CA ASP A 236 17.91 2.77 21.48
C ASP A 236 18.47 3.51 22.71
N ASN A 237 18.18 3.00 23.91
CA ASN A 237 18.69 3.57 25.17
C ASN A 237 20.09 3.08 25.58
N ASN A 238 20.64 2.12 24.84
CA ASN A 238 22.01 1.61 25.07
C ASN A 238 22.88 1.75 23.82
N PRO A 239 23.14 2.98 23.35
CA PRO A 239 23.87 3.22 22.09
C PRO A 239 25.31 2.73 22.14
N GLU A 240 25.93 2.69 23.30
CA GLU A 240 27.30 2.17 23.47
C GLU A 240 27.36 0.65 23.20
N LEU A 241 26.39 -0.11 23.72
CA LEU A 241 26.26 -1.53 23.45
C LEU A 241 26.03 -1.79 21.95
N MET A 242 25.18 -0.99 21.33
CA MET A 242 24.75 -1.16 19.94
C MET A 242 25.72 -0.56 18.92
N GLY A 243 26.80 0.12 19.36
CA GLY A 243 27.75 0.81 18.49
C GLY A 243 27.17 2.03 17.76
N GLY A 244 26.11 2.67 18.30
CA GLY A 244 25.53 3.87 17.75
C GLY A 244 24.09 4.11 18.22
N LYS A 245 23.57 5.27 17.87
CA LYS A 245 22.17 5.68 18.16
C LYS A 245 21.19 5.07 17.14
N ASN A 246 19.91 5.02 17.50
CA ASN A 246 18.81 4.57 16.63
C ASN A 246 19.00 3.12 16.10
N ARG A 247 19.48 2.22 16.94
CA ARG A 247 19.71 0.80 16.63
C ARG A 247 18.58 -0.13 17.05
N GLY A 248 17.48 0.43 17.58
CA GLY A 248 16.28 -0.35 17.93
C GLY A 248 15.73 -1.19 16.79
N PRO A 249 15.63 -0.65 15.55
CA PRO A 249 15.21 -1.44 14.38
C PRO A 249 16.08 -2.66 14.13
N GLU A 250 17.40 -2.50 14.19
CA GLU A 250 18.37 -3.57 13.97
C GLU A 250 18.24 -4.68 15.01
N ALA A 251 18.21 -4.29 16.30
CA ALA A 251 18.04 -5.25 17.39
C ALA A 251 16.71 -6.02 17.27
N LEU A 252 15.62 -5.35 16.89
CA LEU A 252 14.34 -6.01 16.72
C LEU A 252 14.31 -6.92 15.49
N LYS A 253 14.91 -6.52 14.37
CA LYS A 253 15.08 -7.39 13.19
C LYS A 253 15.89 -8.64 13.52
N ASP A 254 16.98 -8.50 14.28
CA ASP A 254 17.81 -9.60 14.76
C ASP A 254 17.01 -10.58 15.62
N ALA A 255 16.29 -10.06 16.63
CA ALA A 255 15.47 -10.87 17.53
C ALA A 255 14.41 -11.68 16.78
N ILE A 256 13.62 -11.00 15.92
CA ILE A 256 12.55 -11.61 15.16
C ILE A 256 13.09 -12.55 14.09
N GLY A 257 14.14 -12.14 13.38
CA GLY A 257 14.77 -12.95 12.37
C GLY A 257 15.32 -14.25 12.94
N TYR A 258 16.00 -14.18 14.08
CA TYR A 258 16.53 -15.36 14.77
C TYR A 258 15.40 -16.25 15.30
N THR A 259 14.33 -15.67 15.81
CA THR A 259 13.14 -16.40 16.29
C THR A 259 12.49 -17.21 15.16
N LEU A 260 12.29 -16.59 14.00
CA LEU A 260 11.62 -17.22 12.85
C LEU A 260 12.57 -18.09 12.00
N GLY A 261 13.89 -17.93 12.15
CA GLY A 261 14.88 -18.53 11.26
C GLY A 261 14.88 -17.88 9.87
N LEU A 262 14.57 -16.58 9.79
CA LEU A 262 14.50 -15.78 8.55
C LEU A 262 15.44 -14.58 8.64
N HIS A 263 15.96 -14.14 7.50
CA HIS A 263 16.57 -12.82 7.42
C HIS A 263 15.45 -11.77 7.24
N ILE A 264 15.43 -10.74 8.07
CA ILE A 264 14.52 -9.61 7.92
C ILE A 264 15.22 -8.54 7.09
N ASP A 265 14.70 -8.29 5.91
CA ASP A 265 15.34 -7.38 4.95
C ASP A 265 15.11 -5.92 5.32
N TYR A 266 13.84 -5.57 5.53
CA TYR A 266 13.42 -4.20 5.81
C TYR A 266 12.40 -4.15 6.93
N TYR A 267 12.25 -2.97 7.54
CA TYR A 267 11.12 -2.70 8.40
C TYR A 267 10.28 -1.52 7.89
N ALA A 268 9.03 -1.52 8.27
CA ALA A 268 8.10 -0.41 8.09
C ALA A 268 7.31 -0.23 9.39
N MET A 269 7.48 0.90 10.03
CA MET A 269 6.79 1.24 11.27
C MET A 269 5.82 2.38 11.02
N VAL A 270 4.61 2.22 11.51
CA VAL A 270 3.58 3.25 11.49
C VAL A 270 3.06 3.49 12.89
N ASP A 271 2.87 4.74 13.26
CA ASP A 271 2.17 5.06 14.49
C ASP A 271 0.64 4.95 14.32
N MET A 272 -0.06 4.99 15.43
CA MET A 272 -1.51 4.80 15.44
C MET A 272 -2.28 5.86 14.65
N PHE A 273 -1.86 7.13 14.74
CA PHE A 273 -2.53 8.22 14.04
C PHE A 273 -2.23 8.20 12.54
N GLY A 274 -0.98 7.86 12.18
CA GLY A 274 -0.58 7.66 10.79
C GLY A 274 -1.35 6.53 10.13
N PHE A 275 -1.54 5.43 10.85
CA PHE A 275 -2.35 4.32 10.38
C PHE A 275 -3.81 4.73 10.12
N ALA A 276 -4.46 5.42 11.06
CA ALA A 276 -5.83 5.88 10.89
C ALA A 276 -5.95 6.81 9.66
N ARG A 277 -5.05 7.79 9.53
CA ARG A 277 -5.03 8.71 8.38
C ARG A 277 -4.77 7.98 7.05
N LEU A 278 -3.91 6.95 7.03
CA LEU A 278 -3.68 6.14 5.85
C LEU A 278 -4.96 5.41 5.40
N VAL A 279 -5.67 4.80 6.35
CA VAL A 279 -6.96 4.14 6.07
C VAL A 279 -7.99 5.13 5.54
N ASP A 280 -8.12 6.31 6.15
CA ASP A 280 -9.02 7.36 5.65
C ASP A 280 -8.62 7.86 4.25
N ALA A 281 -7.32 7.99 3.99
CA ALA A 281 -6.81 8.43 2.71
C ALA A 281 -7.15 7.48 1.55
N ILE A 282 -7.27 6.18 1.82
CA ILE A 282 -7.70 5.19 0.81
C ILE A 282 -9.23 5.02 0.75
N GLY A 283 -9.99 5.73 1.60
CA GLY A 283 -11.46 5.67 1.63
C GLY A 283 -12.04 4.62 2.58
N GLY A 284 -11.26 4.21 3.59
CA GLY A 284 -11.64 3.16 4.53
C GLY A 284 -11.22 1.77 4.08
N ILE A 285 -11.43 0.78 4.95
CA ILE A 285 -11.22 -0.64 4.65
C ILE A 285 -12.50 -1.44 4.85
N LYS A 286 -12.82 -2.32 3.89
CA LYS A 286 -13.95 -3.26 3.98
C LYS A 286 -13.49 -4.51 4.68
N ILE A 287 -14.19 -4.89 5.74
CA ILE A 287 -13.86 -6.05 6.55
C ILE A 287 -15.12 -6.65 7.16
N ARG A 288 -15.12 -7.95 7.40
CA ARG A 288 -16.15 -8.62 8.18
C ARG A 288 -15.80 -8.51 9.65
N VAL A 289 -16.62 -7.80 10.41
CA VAL A 289 -16.54 -7.72 11.88
C VAL A 289 -17.32 -8.90 12.44
N GLU A 290 -16.64 -9.82 13.14
CA GLU A 290 -17.26 -11.07 13.62
C GLU A 290 -18.24 -10.85 14.76
N ARG A 291 -17.99 -9.86 15.61
CA ARG A 291 -18.82 -9.50 16.76
C ARG A 291 -18.74 -8.00 17.03
N ASP A 292 -19.65 -7.49 17.83
CA ASP A 292 -19.58 -6.10 18.29
C ASP A 292 -18.27 -5.83 19.04
N ILE A 293 -17.53 -4.80 18.63
CA ILE A 293 -16.27 -4.38 19.26
C ILE A 293 -16.47 -3.03 19.92
N LYS A 294 -16.50 -3.05 21.26
CA LYS A 294 -16.52 -1.82 22.06
C LYS A 294 -15.15 -1.18 22.07
N TRP A 295 -15.09 0.15 22.07
CA TRP A 295 -13.82 0.87 22.06
C TRP A 295 -13.89 2.19 22.84
N GLY A 296 -12.71 2.70 23.16
CA GLY A 296 -12.52 3.95 23.90
C GLY A 296 -12.54 3.75 25.41
N GLY A 297 -11.50 4.30 26.08
CA GLY A 297 -11.31 4.15 27.51
C GLY A 297 -11.11 2.71 27.98
N HIS A 298 -11.15 2.54 29.29
CA HIS A 298 -10.99 1.21 29.92
C HIS A 298 -12.23 0.32 29.72
N TYR A 299 -13.40 0.93 29.56
CA TYR A 299 -14.70 0.25 29.51
C TYR A 299 -15.40 0.26 28.16
N GLY A 300 -14.75 0.79 27.10
CA GLY A 300 -15.33 0.82 25.77
C GLY A 300 -16.52 1.78 25.64
N THR A 301 -16.42 2.95 26.27
CA THR A 301 -17.51 3.93 26.39
C THR A 301 -17.59 4.90 25.20
N ALA A 302 -16.55 4.98 24.33
CA ALA A 302 -16.54 5.92 23.21
C ALA A 302 -17.36 5.46 22.01
N GLY A 303 -17.52 4.14 21.80
CA GLY A 303 -18.33 3.63 20.70
C GLY A 303 -18.32 2.10 20.58
N THR A 304 -19.06 1.63 19.57
CA THR A 304 -19.14 0.21 19.23
C THR A 304 -19.12 0.03 17.74
N ILE A 305 -18.14 -0.73 17.24
CA ILE A 305 -18.10 -1.19 15.85
C ILE A 305 -19.01 -2.42 15.78
N LYS A 306 -20.10 -2.30 15.03
CA LYS A 306 -21.11 -3.35 14.93
C LYS A 306 -20.64 -4.52 14.08
N ALA A 307 -21.06 -5.73 14.44
CA ALA A 307 -20.85 -6.95 13.67
C ALA A 307 -21.41 -6.85 12.24
N GLY A 308 -20.85 -7.65 11.32
CA GLY A 308 -21.25 -7.72 9.92
C GLY A 308 -20.17 -7.17 8.96
N TYR A 309 -20.51 -7.11 7.67
CA TYR A 309 -19.64 -6.48 6.67
C TYR A 309 -19.70 -4.96 6.81
N ARG A 310 -18.55 -4.34 7.03
CA ARG A 310 -18.42 -2.90 7.29
C ARG A 310 -17.30 -2.29 6.47
N THR A 311 -17.48 -1.03 6.11
CA THR A 311 -16.36 -0.17 5.70
C THR A 311 -15.95 0.63 6.92
N LEU A 312 -14.79 0.31 7.48
CA LEU A 312 -14.27 0.98 8.65
C LEU A 312 -13.53 2.24 8.23
N SER A 313 -13.80 3.35 8.92
CA SER A 313 -12.99 4.57 8.86
C SER A 313 -11.61 4.32 9.48
N GLY A 314 -10.69 5.27 9.34
CA GLY A 314 -9.37 5.16 9.94
C GLY A 314 -9.43 4.99 11.47
N GLU A 315 -10.30 5.74 12.14
CA GLU A 315 -10.50 5.62 13.58
C GLU A 315 -11.10 4.26 13.96
N GLU A 316 -12.13 3.82 13.27
CA GLU A 316 -12.75 2.51 13.52
C GLU A 316 -11.77 1.36 13.25
N ALA A 317 -10.99 1.42 12.17
CA ALA A 317 -9.98 0.43 11.84
C ALA A 317 -8.86 0.38 12.89
N LEU A 318 -8.43 1.54 13.38
CA LEU A 318 -7.47 1.65 14.47
C LEU A 318 -8.02 0.97 15.74
N TRP A 319 -9.23 1.31 16.15
CA TRP A 319 -9.83 0.75 17.34
C TRP A 319 -10.21 -0.72 17.19
N TYR A 320 -10.61 -1.17 16.01
CA TYR A 320 -10.82 -2.58 15.70
C TYR A 320 -9.54 -3.40 15.94
N GLY A 321 -8.40 -2.89 15.50
CA GLY A 321 -7.09 -3.51 15.71
C GLY A 321 -6.49 -3.28 17.10
N ARG A 322 -7.06 -2.42 17.94
CA ARG A 322 -6.49 -2.01 19.23
C ARG A 322 -7.31 -2.40 20.45
N SER A 323 -8.64 -2.43 20.34
CA SER A 323 -9.54 -2.68 21.46
C SER A 323 -9.24 -4.03 22.15
N ARG A 324 -9.24 -4.00 23.47
CA ARG A 324 -9.15 -5.19 24.33
C ARG A 324 -10.38 -5.33 25.21
N VAL A 325 -11.37 -4.46 25.02
CA VAL A 325 -12.62 -4.52 25.77
C VAL A 325 -13.31 -5.82 25.42
N ASP A 326 -13.64 -6.59 26.44
CA ASP A 326 -14.25 -7.92 26.32
C ASP A 326 -13.42 -8.93 25.48
N SER A 327 -12.07 -8.75 25.40
CA SER A 327 -11.17 -9.61 24.63
C SER A 327 -9.73 -9.61 25.16
N ASP A 328 -8.97 -10.60 24.74
CA ASP A 328 -7.56 -10.76 25.08
C ASP A 328 -6.61 -10.14 24.02
N ASP A 329 -5.32 -10.22 24.30
CA ASP A 329 -4.27 -9.72 23.41
C ASP A 329 -4.18 -10.51 22.09
N PHE A 330 -4.50 -11.80 22.14
CA PHE A 330 -4.46 -12.67 20.95
C PHE A 330 -5.61 -12.41 19.99
N SER A 331 -6.80 -12.14 20.51
CA SER A 331 -7.94 -11.67 19.70
C SER A 331 -7.65 -10.35 19.03
N ARG A 332 -6.94 -9.43 19.69
CA ARG A 332 -6.45 -8.19 19.10
C ARG A 332 -5.49 -8.48 17.93
N MET A 333 -4.52 -9.36 18.11
CA MET A 333 -3.59 -9.76 17.05
C MET A 333 -4.33 -10.38 15.85
N ALA A 334 -5.36 -11.18 16.09
CA ALA A 334 -6.20 -11.74 15.02
C ALA A 334 -6.90 -10.64 14.21
N ARG A 335 -7.41 -9.60 14.87
CA ARG A 335 -8.00 -8.45 14.17
C ARG A 335 -6.96 -7.64 13.40
N GLN A 336 -5.76 -7.45 13.96
CA GLN A 336 -4.66 -6.72 13.27
C GLN A 336 -4.26 -7.37 11.96
N ARG A 337 -4.14 -8.71 11.92
CA ARG A 337 -3.83 -9.40 10.65
C ARG A 337 -4.91 -9.20 9.58
N CYS A 338 -6.18 -9.17 9.99
CA CYS A 338 -7.29 -8.90 9.07
C CYS A 338 -7.22 -7.49 8.50
N VAL A 339 -6.89 -6.51 9.33
CA VAL A 339 -6.68 -5.13 8.89
C VAL A 339 -5.52 -5.01 7.89
N ILE A 340 -4.39 -5.66 8.18
CA ILE A 340 -3.23 -5.67 7.27
C ILE A 340 -3.60 -6.33 5.92
N GLY A 341 -4.31 -7.46 5.97
CA GLY A 341 -4.75 -8.17 4.77
C GLY A 341 -5.74 -7.33 3.93
N ALA A 342 -6.74 -6.72 4.58
CA ALA A 342 -7.69 -5.84 3.92
C ALA A 342 -7.01 -4.63 3.28
N LEU A 343 -6.06 -4.01 3.97
CA LEU A 343 -5.28 -2.89 3.44
C LEU A 343 -4.49 -3.31 2.19
N ALA A 344 -3.79 -4.46 2.26
CA ALA A 344 -2.98 -4.97 1.14
C ALA A 344 -3.81 -5.26 -0.11
N GLN A 345 -5.04 -5.77 0.04
CA GLN A 345 -5.90 -6.11 -1.09
C GLN A 345 -6.71 -4.92 -1.63
N GLN A 346 -7.06 -3.96 -0.79
CA GLN A 346 -7.97 -2.86 -1.17
C GLN A 346 -7.26 -1.58 -1.59
N ALA A 347 -5.97 -1.40 -1.24
CA ALA A 347 -5.16 -0.27 -1.69
C ALA A 347 -4.87 -0.40 -3.19
N SER A 348 -5.74 0.18 -4.04
CA SER A 348 -5.52 0.19 -5.49
C SER A 348 -4.60 1.33 -5.91
N PRO A 349 -3.77 1.17 -6.97
CA PRO A 349 -2.91 2.23 -7.49
C PRO A 349 -3.68 3.50 -7.83
N ALA A 350 -4.87 3.38 -8.41
CA ALA A 350 -5.72 4.51 -8.74
C ALA A 350 -6.21 5.26 -7.48
N THR A 351 -6.49 4.54 -6.39
CA THR A 351 -6.88 5.13 -5.10
C THR A 351 -5.69 5.84 -4.45
N VAL A 352 -4.51 5.21 -4.47
CA VAL A 352 -3.27 5.80 -3.95
C VAL A 352 -2.92 7.07 -4.73
N LEU A 353 -2.97 7.04 -6.05
CA LEU A 353 -2.65 8.19 -6.89
C LEU A 353 -3.63 9.36 -6.66
N ARG A 354 -4.94 9.09 -6.63
CA ARG A 354 -5.96 10.13 -6.39
C ARG A 354 -5.85 10.78 -5.01
N ASN A 355 -5.43 10.02 -4.02
CA ASN A 355 -5.32 10.49 -2.64
C ASN A 355 -3.87 10.72 -2.21
N PHE A 356 -2.94 10.79 -3.16
CA PHE A 356 -1.51 10.84 -2.90
C PHE A 356 -1.12 11.91 -1.87
N ASN A 357 -1.61 13.14 -2.03
CA ASN A 357 -1.29 14.24 -1.11
C ASN A 357 -1.74 13.96 0.34
N LYS A 358 -2.88 13.28 0.53
CA LYS A 358 -3.38 12.90 1.86
C LYS A 358 -2.52 11.79 2.47
N ILE A 359 -2.15 10.79 1.65
CA ILE A 359 -1.29 9.69 2.07
C ILE A 359 0.10 10.22 2.42
N ALA A 360 0.65 11.10 1.59
CA ALA A 360 1.93 11.75 1.79
C ALA A 360 1.96 12.56 3.09
N ALA A 361 0.94 13.36 3.34
CA ALA A 361 0.82 14.13 4.59
C ALA A 361 0.71 13.24 5.83
N ALA A 362 0.03 12.09 5.73
CA ALA A 362 -0.05 11.11 6.80
C ALA A 362 1.31 10.42 7.07
N ALA A 363 2.08 10.17 6.02
CA ALA A 363 3.35 9.42 6.10
C ALA A 363 4.50 10.25 6.72
N ARG A 364 4.59 11.56 6.44
CA ARG A 364 5.74 12.41 6.78
C ARG A 364 6.27 12.31 8.21
N HIS A 365 5.39 12.21 9.19
CA HIS A 365 5.79 12.27 10.61
C HIS A 365 5.50 10.98 11.39
N MET A 366 4.86 10.02 10.75
CA MET A 366 4.26 8.86 11.42
C MET A 366 4.73 7.53 10.85
N PHE A 367 5.52 7.60 9.78
CA PHE A 367 6.10 6.43 9.12
C PHE A 367 7.62 6.45 9.25
N ARG A 368 8.20 5.32 9.67
CA ARG A 368 9.66 5.13 9.73
C ARG A 368 10.01 3.83 9.04
N THR A 369 11.09 3.84 8.25
CA THR A 369 11.54 2.65 7.52
C THR A 369 13.03 2.73 7.23
N ASP A 370 13.65 1.57 6.97
CA ASP A 370 14.98 1.44 6.41
C ASP A 370 14.95 1.04 4.92
N ILE A 371 13.76 1.08 4.31
CA ILE A 371 13.61 0.83 2.87
C ILE A 371 14.29 1.96 2.11
N PRO A 372 15.29 1.69 1.24
CA PRO A 372 15.88 2.72 0.41
C PRO A 372 14.89 3.28 -0.60
N ARG A 373 14.96 4.59 -0.85
CA ARG A 373 14.08 5.24 -1.83
C ARG A 373 14.12 4.58 -3.21
N ASP A 374 15.31 4.22 -3.67
CA ASP A 374 15.50 3.61 -4.99
C ASP A 374 14.82 2.23 -5.13
N LEU A 375 14.52 1.58 -4.00
CA LEU A 375 13.78 0.31 -4.01
C LEU A 375 12.28 0.49 -4.32
N LEU A 376 11.74 1.70 -4.16
CA LEU A 376 10.31 1.97 -4.36
C LEU A 376 9.82 1.61 -5.75
N GLU A 377 10.64 1.84 -6.79
CA GLU A 377 10.27 1.49 -8.17
C GLU A 377 10.04 -0.02 -8.36
N HIS A 378 10.67 -0.85 -7.52
CA HIS A 378 10.53 -2.31 -7.52
C HIS A 378 9.44 -2.78 -6.53
N LEU A 379 9.19 -1.98 -5.47
CA LEU A 379 8.13 -2.27 -4.50
C LEU A 379 6.73 -2.04 -5.06
N VAL A 380 6.55 -1.05 -5.94
CA VAL A 380 5.23 -0.78 -6.54
C VAL A 380 4.73 -1.97 -7.38
N PRO A 381 5.49 -2.54 -8.34
CA PRO A 381 5.09 -3.74 -9.04
C PRO A 381 4.91 -4.95 -8.12
N LEU A 382 5.76 -5.08 -7.08
CA LEU A 382 5.62 -6.16 -6.10
C LEU A 382 4.31 -6.04 -5.32
N GLY A 383 3.95 -4.83 -4.89
CA GLY A 383 2.68 -4.57 -4.21
C GLY A 383 1.46 -4.92 -5.07
N LEU A 384 1.52 -4.66 -6.37
CA LEU A 384 0.48 -5.07 -7.33
C LEU A 384 0.36 -6.60 -7.41
N LYS A 385 1.48 -7.32 -7.46
CA LYS A 385 1.48 -8.79 -7.42
C LYS A 385 0.88 -9.32 -6.13
N VAL A 386 1.23 -8.75 -4.98
CA VAL A 386 0.71 -9.15 -3.65
C VAL A 386 -0.80 -8.95 -3.56
N LYS A 387 -1.33 -7.87 -4.14
CA LYS A 387 -2.77 -7.58 -4.15
C LYS A 387 -3.59 -8.70 -4.76
N ASP A 388 -3.11 -9.27 -5.87
CA ASP A 388 -3.82 -10.30 -6.64
C ASP A 388 -3.39 -11.73 -6.24
N ALA A 389 -2.45 -11.85 -5.28
CA ALA A 389 -1.89 -13.11 -4.84
C ALA A 389 -2.55 -13.63 -3.54
N LYS A 390 -2.24 -14.88 -3.21
CA LYS A 390 -2.70 -15.50 -1.97
C LYS A 390 -1.93 -14.96 -0.78
N VAL A 391 -2.66 -14.47 0.23
CA VAL A 391 -2.10 -14.03 1.51
C VAL A 391 -2.56 -15.01 2.59
N THR A 392 -1.60 -15.66 3.25
CA THR A 392 -1.82 -16.57 4.37
C THR A 392 -1.25 -16.00 5.65
N SER A 393 -1.69 -16.46 6.81
CA SER A 393 -1.23 -15.96 8.10
C SER A 393 -1.01 -17.08 9.10
N LEU A 394 0.07 -16.96 9.85
CA LEU A 394 0.42 -17.81 10.99
C LEU A 394 0.66 -16.94 12.23
N GLN A 395 -0.03 -17.24 13.32
CA GLN A 395 0.16 -16.55 14.60
C GLN A 395 0.85 -17.48 15.61
N PHE A 396 1.88 -16.96 16.28
CA PHE A 396 2.62 -17.69 17.31
C PHE A 396 2.01 -17.43 18.70
N VAL A 397 0.81 -17.93 18.91
CA VAL A 397 0.00 -17.72 20.12
C VAL A 397 -0.47 -19.06 20.71
N PRO A 398 -0.86 -19.14 21.98
CA PRO A 398 -1.47 -20.33 22.54
C PRO A 398 -2.72 -20.81 21.76
N PRO A 399 -2.96 -22.11 21.65
CA PRO A 399 -2.18 -23.20 22.23
C PRO A 399 -0.96 -23.63 21.39
N VAL A 400 -0.70 -22.99 20.24
CA VAL A 400 0.39 -23.35 19.31
C VAL A 400 1.75 -23.04 19.93
N ILE A 401 1.91 -21.83 20.47
CA ILE A 401 3.14 -21.37 21.15
C ILE A 401 2.74 -20.60 22.40
N PHE A 402 3.31 -21.01 23.55
CA PHE A 402 3.16 -20.30 24.82
C PHE A 402 4.21 -19.20 24.95
N THR A 403 3.77 -17.96 25.17
CA THR A 403 4.64 -16.78 25.14
C THR A 403 5.65 -16.71 26.27
N GLY A 404 5.35 -17.30 27.44
CA GLY A 404 6.25 -17.34 28.61
C GLY A 404 7.33 -18.43 28.52
N ASN A 405 7.12 -19.47 27.72
CA ASN A 405 8.09 -20.54 27.47
C ASN A 405 7.99 -20.98 26.00
N PRO A 406 8.55 -20.18 25.09
CA PRO A 406 8.41 -20.43 23.65
C PRO A 406 9.23 -21.63 23.20
N ASP A 407 8.60 -22.51 22.42
CA ASP A 407 9.31 -23.57 21.68
C ASP A 407 9.90 -22.98 20.38
N TRP A 408 11.15 -22.59 20.44
CA TRP A 408 11.90 -21.96 19.32
C TRP A 408 12.02 -22.87 18.11
N GLU A 409 12.17 -24.15 18.31
CA GLU A 409 12.30 -25.12 17.22
C GLU A 409 10.96 -25.29 16.49
N LYS A 410 9.89 -25.41 17.24
CA LYS A 410 8.53 -25.46 16.69
C LYS A 410 8.18 -24.20 15.90
N ILE A 411 8.53 -23.00 16.41
CA ILE A 411 8.34 -21.74 15.68
C ILE A 411 9.03 -21.82 14.31
N ARG A 412 10.31 -22.20 14.26
CA ARG A 412 11.06 -22.29 13.00
C ARG A 412 10.52 -23.36 12.06
N LYS A 413 10.15 -24.53 12.58
CA LYS A 413 9.52 -25.61 11.77
C LYS A 413 8.21 -25.13 11.12
N LEU A 414 7.36 -24.46 11.89
CA LEU A 414 6.09 -23.92 11.39
C LEU A 414 6.32 -22.80 10.37
N THR A 415 7.28 -21.91 10.61
CA THR A 415 7.68 -20.85 9.65
C THR A 415 8.09 -21.44 8.31
N LEU A 416 9.01 -22.41 8.33
CA LEU A 416 9.49 -23.07 7.11
C LEU A 416 8.39 -23.88 6.40
N LYS A 417 7.48 -24.51 7.15
CA LYS A 417 6.33 -25.23 6.60
C LYS A 417 5.42 -24.27 5.87
N ALA A 418 5.01 -23.16 6.49
CA ALA A 418 4.14 -22.14 5.89
C ALA A 418 4.74 -21.53 4.61
N ILE A 419 6.04 -21.25 4.61
CA ILE A 419 6.74 -20.75 3.41
C ILE A 419 6.69 -21.79 2.27
N ARG A 420 6.96 -23.06 2.56
CA ARG A 420 6.91 -24.14 1.54
C ARG A 420 5.51 -24.32 0.97
N GLU A 421 4.49 -24.31 1.81
CA GLU A 421 3.09 -24.41 1.41
C GLU A 421 2.68 -23.23 0.49
N SER A 422 3.11 -22.01 0.81
CA SER A 422 2.85 -20.82 -0.02
C SER A 422 3.45 -20.90 -1.44
N VAL A 423 4.48 -21.71 -1.63
CA VAL A 423 5.10 -21.97 -2.96
C VAL A 423 4.44 -23.13 -3.68
N ALA A 424 4.04 -24.19 -2.96
CA ALA A 424 3.39 -25.38 -3.53
C ALA A 424 2.03 -25.04 -4.16
N ASP A 425 1.23 -24.21 -3.47
CA ASP A 425 -0.07 -23.75 -3.97
C ASP A 425 0.03 -23.02 -5.33
N SER A 426 1.14 -22.33 -5.58
CA SER A 426 1.39 -21.63 -6.86
C SER A 426 1.63 -22.60 -8.02
N ARG A 427 2.28 -23.73 -7.76
CA ARG A 427 2.57 -24.75 -8.80
C ARG A 427 1.33 -25.50 -9.21
N THR A 428 0.43 -25.78 -8.30
CA THR A 428 -0.85 -26.45 -8.57
C THR A 428 -1.76 -25.58 -9.41
N SER A 429 -1.80 -24.26 -9.15
CA SER A 429 -2.58 -23.31 -9.96
C SER A 429 -2.02 -23.15 -11.38
N ALA A 430 -0.70 -23.19 -11.56
CA ALA A 430 -0.06 -23.09 -12.88
C ALA A 430 -0.22 -24.39 -13.71
N ALA A 431 -0.23 -25.57 -13.05
CA ALA A 431 -0.41 -26.86 -13.72
C ALA A 431 -1.87 -27.09 -14.16
N GLY A 432 -2.85 -26.47 -13.49
CA GLY A 432 -4.27 -26.60 -13.84
C GLY A 432 -4.68 -25.87 -15.12
N VAL A 433 -3.87 -24.97 -15.65
CA VAL A 433 -4.16 -24.23 -16.90
C VAL A 433 -3.68 -24.93 -18.15
N THR A 434 -2.85 -25.99 -18.03
CA THR A 434 -2.24 -26.69 -19.19
C THR A 434 -2.78 -28.09 -19.48
N ALA A 435 -3.81 -28.57 -18.74
CA ALA A 435 -4.38 -29.89 -18.97
C ALA A 435 -5.84 -29.79 -19.44
N SER A 436 -6.06 -29.52 -20.73
CA SER A 436 -7.26 -29.96 -21.46
C SER A 436 -6.95 -31.31 -22.06
N PRO A 437 -7.62 -32.40 -21.68
CA PRO A 437 -7.53 -33.65 -22.44
C PRO A 437 -8.55 -33.62 -23.56
N SER A 438 -8.08 -33.51 -24.80
CA SER A 438 -8.78 -34.01 -25.95
C SER A 438 -8.78 -35.53 -25.87
N GLY A 439 -9.95 -36.11 -25.67
CA GLY A 439 -10.15 -37.54 -25.68
C GLY A 439 -11.51 -37.89 -26.24
N THR A 440 -11.57 -38.06 -27.53
CA THR A 440 -12.63 -38.81 -28.27
C THR A 440 -12.66 -40.27 -27.81
N GLY A 441 -13.85 -40.78 -27.48
CA GLY A 441 -14.03 -42.20 -27.20
C GLY A 441 -15.49 -42.58 -27.01
N THR A 442 -16.06 -43.12 -28.05
CA THR A 442 -17.33 -43.81 -28.35
C THR A 442 -17.79 -44.82 -27.29
N GLY A 443 -19.11 -44.86 -27.09
CA GLY A 443 -19.93 -46.09 -27.12
C GLY A 443 -20.41 -46.70 -25.82
N GLY A 444 -21.73 -46.88 -25.70
CA GLY A 444 -22.30 -48.05 -25.01
C GLY A 444 -23.40 -47.83 -23.96
N THR A 445 -24.63 -47.69 -24.40
CA THR A 445 -25.92 -48.35 -23.98
C THR A 445 -26.28 -48.61 -22.50
N SER A 446 -27.47 -48.10 -22.16
CA SER A 446 -28.65 -48.72 -21.50
C SER A 446 -28.63 -49.05 -20.01
N ALA A 447 -29.52 -48.49 -19.22
CA ALA A 447 -30.84 -48.95 -18.78
C ALA A 447 -31.32 -48.14 -17.55
N SER A 448 -32.41 -47.49 -17.69
CA SER A 448 -33.75 -47.71 -17.08
C SER A 448 -33.84 -47.85 -15.56
N GLY A 449 -34.64 -46.96 -14.94
CA GLY A 449 -35.18 -47.13 -13.62
C GLY A 449 -35.64 -45.83 -12.93
N SER A 450 -36.79 -45.27 -13.31
CA SER A 450 -37.59 -44.43 -12.43
C SER A 450 -38.41 -45.32 -11.48
N PRO A 451 -38.78 -44.84 -10.27
CA PRO A 451 -40.15 -44.35 -10.17
C PRO A 451 -40.37 -43.07 -9.35
N THR A 452 -41.36 -42.40 -9.82
CA THR A 452 -42.21 -41.32 -9.33
C THR A 452 -42.69 -41.49 -7.89
N ALA A 453 -42.68 -40.39 -7.10
CA ALA A 453 -43.74 -40.08 -6.14
C ALA A 453 -43.79 -38.57 -5.91
N SER A 454 -44.91 -37.98 -6.29
CA SER A 454 -45.40 -36.64 -5.94
C SER A 454 -45.79 -36.59 -4.48
N ALA A 455 -45.47 -35.46 -3.81
CA ALA A 455 -46.27 -34.94 -2.70
C ALA A 455 -46.15 -33.42 -2.63
N THR A 456 -47.24 -32.80 -2.92
CA THR A 456 -47.58 -31.36 -2.76
C THR A 456 -47.65 -31.00 -1.29
N ALA A 457 -46.99 -29.91 -0.86
CA ALA A 457 -47.36 -29.19 0.36
C ALA A 457 -46.91 -27.72 0.30
N THR A 458 -47.87 -26.88 0.51
CA THR A 458 -47.94 -25.41 0.52
C THR A 458 -47.08 -24.76 1.61
N PRO A 459 -46.61 -23.49 1.44
CA PRO A 459 -45.63 -22.86 2.31
C PRO A 459 -46.30 -22.25 3.56
N SER A 460 -45.75 -22.54 4.74
CA SER A 460 -46.02 -21.79 5.96
C SER A 460 -44.81 -20.93 6.33
N ALA A 461 -45.04 -19.64 6.49
CA ALA A 461 -44.07 -18.66 6.91
C ALA A 461 -43.59 -18.95 8.34
N GLY A 462 -42.35 -19.39 8.48
CA GLY A 462 -41.67 -19.58 9.74
C GLY A 462 -40.52 -18.58 9.89
N VAL A 463 -40.65 -17.72 10.89
CA VAL A 463 -39.62 -16.79 11.35
C VAL A 463 -38.38 -17.60 11.75
N THR A 464 -37.32 -17.48 10.99
CA THR A 464 -36.04 -18.14 11.30
C THR A 464 -35.28 -17.33 12.35
N ALA A 465 -35.34 -17.75 13.57
CA ALA A 465 -34.45 -17.31 14.65
C ALA A 465 -32.99 -17.54 14.24
N SER A 466 -32.20 -16.47 14.23
CA SER A 466 -30.76 -16.49 13.96
C SER A 466 -30.06 -17.35 15.02
N ARG A 467 -29.57 -18.50 14.59
CA ARG A 467 -28.74 -19.39 15.41
C ARG A 467 -27.46 -18.65 15.81
N PRO A 468 -27.07 -18.59 17.09
CA PRO A 468 -25.83 -17.98 17.51
C PRO A 468 -24.66 -18.72 16.84
N ALA A 469 -23.75 -17.95 16.23
CA ALA A 469 -22.56 -18.47 15.60
C ALA A 469 -21.75 -19.29 16.60
N ARG A 470 -21.57 -20.55 16.27
CA ARG A 470 -20.71 -21.48 17.02
C ARG A 470 -19.30 -20.92 17.03
N PRO A 471 -18.57 -20.92 18.16
CA PRO A 471 -17.15 -20.61 18.14
C PRO A 471 -16.47 -21.55 17.16
N VAL A 472 -15.75 -21.00 16.18
CA VAL A 472 -14.96 -21.80 15.24
C VAL A 472 -13.81 -22.41 16.03
N THR A 473 -14.01 -23.62 16.51
CA THR A 473 -12.92 -24.47 16.96
C THR A 473 -12.07 -24.76 15.73
N PRO A 474 -10.76 -24.48 15.72
CA PRO A 474 -9.93 -24.80 14.59
C PRO A 474 -9.94 -26.33 14.43
N THR A 475 -10.55 -26.81 13.35
CA THR A 475 -10.31 -28.16 12.86
C THR A 475 -8.82 -28.27 12.63
N PRO A 476 -8.14 -29.38 12.97
CA PRO A 476 -6.74 -29.58 12.64
C PRO A 476 -6.61 -29.65 11.13
N ASN A 477 -6.42 -28.51 10.50
CA ASN A 477 -6.06 -28.44 9.11
C ASN A 477 -4.55 -28.74 9.06
N ASP A 478 -4.11 -29.66 8.23
CA ASP A 478 -2.69 -30.00 8.04
C ASP A 478 -1.85 -28.81 7.54
N LYS A 479 -2.46 -27.67 7.23
CA LYS A 479 -1.82 -26.44 6.82
C LYS A 479 -1.28 -25.65 8.00
N ALA A 480 -0.05 -25.15 7.85
CA ALA A 480 0.61 -24.34 8.89
C ALA A 480 0.07 -22.89 8.97
N ALA A 481 -0.47 -22.35 7.87
CA ALA A 481 -0.99 -21.00 7.81
C ALA A 481 -2.38 -20.95 7.17
N ASP A 482 -3.23 -20.08 7.69
CA ASP A 482 -4.61 -19.92 7.27
C ASP A 482 -4.73 -18.86 6.15
N SER A 483 -5.70 -19.01 5.25
CA SER A 483 -6.05 -17.99 4.25
C SER A 483 -6.72 -16.79 4.90
N LEU A 484 -6.20 -15.58 4.67
CA LEU A 484 -6.78 -14.38 5.27
C LEU A 484 -8.12 -14.01 4.67
N SER A 485 -8.33 -14.21 3.38
CA SER A 485 -9.63 -13.95 2.74
C SER A 485 -10.75 -14.82 3.32
N GLU A 486 -10.44 -16.08 3.67
CA GLU A 486 -11.40 -17.00 4.29
C GLU A 486 -11.74 -16.60 5.73
N ILE A 487 -10.73 -16.18 6.51
CA ILE A 487 -10.91 -15.85 7.94
C ILE A 487 -11.53 -14.47 8.10
N CYS A 488 -11.07 -13.50 7.33
CA CYS A 488 -11.40 -12.08 7.53
C CYS A 488 -12.55 -11.59 6.64
N GLY A 489 -12.95 -12.37 5.63
CA GLY A 489 -14.11 -12.09 4.80
C GLY A 489 -14.02 -10.78 4.00
N PHE A 490 -12.93 -10.57 3.27
CA PHE A 490 -12.77 -9.43 2.34
C PHE A 490 -12.41 -9.92 0.94
#